data_6d5577a0a80ef9ce407997502cb4b7e0
#
_entry.id   6d5577a0a80ef9ce407997502cb4b7e0
#
_cell.length_a   1.000
_cell.length_b   1.000
_cell.length_c   1.000
_cell.angle_alpha   90.00
_cell.angle_beta   90.00
_cell.angle_gamma   90.00
#
_symmetry.space_group_name_H-M   'P 1'
#
loop_
_entity.id
_entity.type
_entity.pdbx_description
1 polymer ?
#
loop_
_entity_poly.entity_id
_entity_poly.type
_entity_poly.pdbx_seq_one_letter_code
_entity_poly.pdbx_strand_id
1 'polypeptide(L)'
;MLKKAKKVMEEESADFVFTGEVLGQRGKSQTKNALRLVEKGALLEGRLLRPLSALLLPPTIAEIEGIVDRNKLLAIEGKTRSVQLSLVEQQKLTYYQTPAGGCLLTEKGFCQRLSDLIDNKPDACKDDYLLLQLGRHFRISSDTKVVVSRDESESIKMAVLVGKDKHLISSPEIAGITAIVDGKLNNLALEIFASYASKKTIEV
;
A
#
# COMPACT_ATOMS: atom_id res chain seq x y z
N MET A 1 -11.22 -1.92 7.91
CA MET A 1 -10.20 -1.01 8.47
C MET A 1 -10.76 -0.20 9.65
N LEU A 2 -11.77 0.65 9.52
CA LEU A 2 -12.29 1.50 10.61
C LEU A 2 -12.83 0.74 11.83
N LYS A 3 -13.50 -0.41 11.65
CA LYS A 3 -13.88 -1.27 12.79
C LYS A 3 -12.69 -1.73 13.62
N LYS A 4 -11.54 -2.01 12.98
CA LYS A 4 -10.30 -2.34 13.69
C LYS A 4 -9.70 -1.11 14.37
N ALA A 5 -9.75 0.06 13.72
CA ALA A 5 -9.30 1.32 14.32
C ALA A 5 -10.13 1.68 15.56
N LYS A 6 -11.46 1.45 15.53
CA LYS A 6 -12.31 1.60 16.71
C LYS A 6 -11.85 0.72 17.88
N LYS A 7 -11.56 -0.56 17.59
CA LYS A 7 -11.08 -1.48 18.61
C LYS A 7 -9.77 -0.98 19.25
N VAL A 8 -8.82 -0.55 18.42
CA VAL A 8 -7.55 0.03 18.91
C VAL A 8 -7.81 1.32 19.72
N MET A 9 -8.71 2.19 19.26
CA MET A 9 -9.11 3.39 19.99
C MET A 9 -9.62 3.05 21.42
N GLU A 10 -10.43 1.99 21.53
CA GLU A 10 -10.96 1.53 22.82
C GLU A 10 -9.87 0.90 23.69
N GLU A 11 -8.99 0.08 23.11
CA GLU A 11 -7.86 -0.57 23.80
C GLU A 11 -6.85 0.46 24.34
N GLU A 12 -6.56 1.51 23.57
CA GLU A 12 -5.60 2.58 23.92
C GLU A 12 -6.27 3.73 24.72
N SER A 13 -7.57 3.65 25.01
CA SER A 13 -8.33 4.72 25.66
C SER A 13 -8.21 6.07 24.94
N ALA A 14 -8.14 6.04 23.60
CA ALA A 14 -8.08 7.24 22.77
C ALA A 14 -9.47 7.85 22.56
N ASP A 15 -9.57 9.16 22.47
CA ASP A 15 -10.84 9.91 22.40
C ASP A 15 -11.49 9.78 21.03
N PHE A 16 -10.71 9.71 19.95
CA PHE A 16 -11.21 9.68 18.58
C PHE A 16 -10.24 8.97 17.61
N VAL A 17 -10.74 8.65 16.41
CA VAL A 17 -9.95 8.20 15.26
C VAL A 17 -9.89 9.34 14.25
N PHE A 18 -8.76 9.51 13.55
CA PHE A 18 -8.70 10.43 12.43
C PHE A 18 -8.25 9.73 11.14
N THR A 19 -8.63 10.28 9.98
CA THR A 19 -8.24 9.78 8.67
C THR A 19 -7.80 10.92 7.74
N GLY A 20 -6.95 10.60 6.76
CA GLY A 20 -6.56 11.50 5.68
C GLY A 20 -7.58 11.58 4.53
N GLU A 21 -8.84 11.17 4.74
CA GLU A 21 -9.89 11.27 3.73
C GLU A 21 -10.22 12.73 3.42
N VAL A 22 -10.39 13.02 2.12
CA VAL A 22 -10.80 14.35 1.64
C VAL A 22 -12.16 14.25 0.95
N LEU A 23 -13.07 15.15 1.32
CA LEU A 23 -14.41 15.24 0.75
C LEU A 23 -14.34 15.41 -0.77
N GLY A 24 -15.09 14.60 -1.52
CA GLY A 24 -15.17 14.69 -2.98
C GLY A 24 -13.92 14.21 -3.75
N GLN A 25 -12.83 13.82 -3.10
CA GLN A 25 -11.60 13.41 -3.77
C GLN A 25 -11.77 12.07 -4.52
N ARG A 26 -12.60 11.16 -3.99
CA ARG A 26 -13.03 9.94 -4.68
C ARG A 26 -14.55 9.94 -4.82
N GLY A 27 -15.03 10.05 -6.05
CA GLY A 27 -16.44 10.27 -6.35
C GLY A 27 -17.43 9.22 -5.83
N LYS A 28 -16.96 7.99 -5.54
CA LYS A 28 -17.84 6.93 -5.02
C LYS A 28 -17.74 6.75 -3.50
N SER A 29 -16.55 6.89 -2.93
CA SER A 29 -16.29 6.54 -1.51
C SER A 29 -16.12 7.73 -0.58
N GLN A 30 -15.93 8.94 -1.12
CA GLN A 30 -15.67 10.15 -0.33
C GLN A 30 -16.70 11.26 -0.58
N THR A 31 -17.92 10.90 -0.96
CA THR A 31 -19.08 11.80 -0.90
C THR A 31 -19.56 11.95 0.55
N LYS A 32 -20.27 13.04 0.89
CA LYS A 32 -20.83 13.25 2.24
C LYS A 32 -21.62 12.03 2.73
N ASN A 33 -22.46 11.46 1.87
CA ASN A 33 -23.25 10.27 2.22
C ASN A 33 -22.37 9.02 2.44
N ALA A 34 -21.38 8.79 1.59
CA ALA A 34 -20.47 7.64 1.72
C ALA A 34 -19.66 7.74 3.01
N LEU A 35 -19.11 8.92 3.33
CA LEU A 35 -18.35 9.16 4.55
C LEU A 35 -19.20 8.91 5.81
N ARG A 36 -20.47 9.36 5.79
CA ARG A 36 -21.42 9.12 6.89
C ARG A 36 -21.79 7.64 7.03
N LEU A 37 -22.04 6.94 5.93
CA LEU A 37 -22.37 5.51 5.96
C LEU A 37 -21.22 4.67 6.49
N VAL A 38 -19.98 5.00 6.11
CA VAL A 38 -18.77 4.31 6.58
C VAL A 38 -18.55 4.56 8.08
N GLU A 39 -18.76 5.77 8.55
CA GLU A 39 -18.67 6.15 9.96
C GLU A 39 -19.70 5.40 10.80
N LYS A 40 -20.98 5.39 10.37
CA LYS A 40 -22.05 4.63 11.00
C LYS A 40 -21.77 3.13 11.00
N GLY A 41 -21.35 2.57 9.86
CA GLY A 41 -21.01 1.14 9.74
C GLY A 41 -19.82 0.69 10.57
N ALA A 42 -18.98 1.64 10.99
CA ALA A 42 -17.84 1.41 11.89
C ALA A 42 -18.20 1.67 13.37
N LEU A 43 -19.38 2.19 13.67
CA LEU A 43 -19.80 2.64 15.02
C LEU A 43 -18.83 3.70 15.58
N LEU A 44 -18.43 4.67 14.74
CA LEU A 44 -17.55 5.79 15.05
C LEU A 44 -18.26 7.13 14.88
N GLU A 45 -19.59 7.17 14.95
CA GLU A 45 -20.38 8.39 14.77
C GLU A 45 -19.95 9.47 15.77
N GLY A 46 -19.56 10.62 15.22
CA GLY A 46 -18.99 11.73 15.99
C GLY A 46 -17.57 11.54 16.51
N ARG A 47 -16.96 10.37 16.36
CA ARG A 47 -15.57 10.07 16.81
C ARG A 47 -14.60 9.83 15.66
N LEU A 48 -15.00 10.11 14.42
CA LEU A 48 -14.14 9.98 13.23
C LEU A 48 -13.85 11.37 12.64
N LEU A 49 -12.69 11.91 12.97
CA LEU A 49 -12.22 13.20 12.48
C LEU A 49 -11.56 13.08 11.09
N ARG A 50 -11.84 14.04 10.21
CA ARG A 50 -11.21 14.18 8.89
C ARG A 50 -10.56 15.56 8.78
N PRO A 51 -9.36 15.75 9.34
CA PRO A 51 -8.75 17.07 9.53
C PRO A 51 -8.66 17.92 8.26
N LEU A 52 -8.42 17.25 7.11
CA LEU A 52 -8.28 17.93 5.82
C LEU A 52 -9.59 18.52 5.28
N SER A 53 -10.75 18.00 5.71
CA SER A 53 -12.07 18.45 5.25
C SER A 53 -13.02 18.80 6.39
N ALA A 54 -12.52 18.91 7.61
CA ALA A 54 -13.35 19.05 8.80
C ALA A 54 -14.28 20.26 8.76
N LEU A 55 -13.82 21.39 8.23
CA LEU A 55 -14.64 22.62 8.13
C LEU A 55 -15.84 22.47 7.19
N LEU A 56 -15.84 21.48 6.30
CA LEU A 56 -16.93 21.18 5.35
C LEU A 56 -17.88 20.08 5.86
N LEU A 57 -17.56 19.49 7.02
CA LEU A 57 -18.29 18.39 7.64
C LEU A 57 -18.87 18.82 9.00
N PRO A 58 -19.89 18.12 9.53
CA PRO A 58 -20.36 18.35 10.89
C PRO A 58 -19.21 18.21 11.90
N PRO A 59 -19.21 19.00 12.98
CA PRO A 59 -18.20 18.89 14.02
C PRO A 59 -18.27 17.51 14.71
N THR A 60 -17.10 16.99 15.06
CA THR A 60 -16.97 15.76 15.85
C THR A 60 -17.04 16.07 17.35
N ILE A 61 -17.19 15.03 18.18
CA ILE A 61 -17.17 15.15 19.63
C ILE A 61 -15.85 15.81 20.10
N ALA A 62 -14.71 15.40 19.55
CA ALA A 62 -13.40 15.96 19.87
C ALA A 62 -13.30 17.48 19.60
N GLU A 63 -13.99 17.98 18.58
CA GLU A 63 -14.09 19.41 18.27
C GLU A 63 -15.04 20.13 19.22
N ILE A 64 -16.18 19.52 19.57
CA ILE A 64 -17.20 20.09 20.47
C ILE A 64 -16.64 20.18 21.91
N GLU A 65 -15.92 19.18 22.35
CA GLU A 65 -15.30 19.13 23.69
C GLU A 65 -13.98 19.93 23.80
N GLY A 66 -13.53 20.52 22.67
CA GLY A 66 -12.31 21.35 22.66
C GLY A 66 -11.01 20.56 22.72
N ILE A 67 -11.04 19.25 22.56
CA ILE A 67 -9.84 18.40 22.43
C ILE A 67 -9.07 18.78 21.17
N VAL A 68 -9.80 19.12 20.10
CA VAL A 68 -9.24 19.59 18.83
C VAL A 68 -9.77 20.98 18.51
N ASP A 69 -8.87 21.93 18.26
CA ASP A 69 -9.23 23.27 17.79
C ASP A 69 -9.67 23.25 16.34
N ARG A 70 -11.00 23.36 16.11
CA ARG A 70 -11.60 23.35 14.79
C ARG A 70 -11.03 24.43 13.86
N ASN A 71 -10.62 25.59 14.37
CA ASN A 71 -10.09 26.69 13.55
C ASN A 71 -8.73 26.36 12.91
N LYS A 72 -8.04 25.34 13.41
CA LYS A 72 -6.78 24.84 12.83
C LYS A 72 -6.99 23.75 11.81
N LEU A 73 -8.23 23.31 11.59
CA LEU A 73 -8.57 22.29 10.62
C LEU A 73 -8.84 22.90 9.24
N LEU A 74 -8.94 22.07 8.21
CA LEU A 74 -8.96 22.49 6.83
C LEU A 74 -10.32 22.27 6.17
N ALA A 75 -10.51 22.96 5.01
CA ALA A 75 -11.70 22.90 4.17
C ALA A 75 -11.33 22.37 2.76
N ILE A 76 -10.52 21.33 2.67
CA ILE A 76 -10.13 20.77 1.38
C ILE A 76 -11.27 19.94 0.81
N GLU A 77 -11.59 20.16 -0.48
CA GLU A 77 -12.62 19.42 -1.22
C GLU A 77 -12.16 19.15 -2.66
N GLY A 78 -12.68 18.07 -3.24
CA GLY A 78 -12.52 17.77 -4.66
C GLY A 78 -11.30 16.92 -4.99
N LYS A 79 -11.05 16.77 -6.31
CA LYS A 79 -10.07 15.82 -6.86
C LYS A 79 -8.65 16.37 -6.92
N THR A 80 -8.48 17.67 -6.82
CA THR A 80 -7.17 18.32 -6.88
C THR A 80 -6.34 17.96 -5.67
N ARG A 81 -5.03 17.92 -5.83
CA ARG A 81 -4.07 17.53 -4.78
C ARG A 81 -3.10 18.67 -4.44
N SER A 82 -3.28 19.82 -5.06
CA SER A 82 -2.37 20.94 -4.94
C SER A 82 -2.21 21.41 -3.50
N VAL A 83 -3.34 21.49 -2.76
CA VAL A 83 -3.31 21.94 -1.36
C VAL A 83 -2.54 20.96 -0.47
N GLN A 84 -2.77 19.64 -0.63
CA GLN A 84 -2.04 18.63 0.14
C GLN A 84 -0.54 18.66 -0.18
N LEU A 85 -0.15 18.82 -1.44
CA LEU A 85 1.25 18.93 -1.84
C LEU A 85 1.90 20.20 -1.30
N SER A 86 1.20 21.32 -1.34
CA SER A 86 1.67 22.57 -0.73
C SER A 86 1.89 22.42 0.79
N LEU A 87 1.01 21.70 1.50
CA LEU A 87 1.19 21.40 2.93
C LEU A 87 2.43 20.54 3.17
N VAL A 88 2.69 19.55 2.32
CA VAL A 88 3.91 18.72 2.39
C VAL A 88 5.17 19.60 2.29
N GLU A 89 5.19 20.52 1.33
CA GLU A 89 6.31 21.45 1.13
C GLU A 89 6.48 22.40 2.32
N GLN A 90 5.39 23.02 2.78
CA GLN A 90 5.39 23.94 3.91
C GLN A 90 5.87 23.28 5.21
N GLN A 91 5.45 22.04 5.45
CA GLN A 91 5.84 21.26 6.62
C GLN A 91 7.17 20.51 6.44
N LYS A 92 7.82 20.63 5.28
CA LYS A 92 9.10 19.98 4.94
C LYS A 92 9.07 18.48 5.21
N LEU A 93 7.95 17.81 4.87
CA LEU A 93 7.81 16.37 5.06
C LEU A 93 8.70 15.64 4.06
N THR A 94 9.62 14.83 4.57
CA THR A 94 10.54 14.02 3.75
C THR A 94 9.97 12.67 3.35
N TYR A 95 8.98 12.17 4.10
CA TYR A 95 8.31 10.91 3.84
C TYR A 95 6.79 11.10 3.85
N TYR A 96 6.17 10.89 2.69
CA TYR A 96 4.72 10.94 2.53
C TYR A 96 4.28 10.06 1.35
N GLN A 97 3.05 9.59 1.42
CA GLN A 97 2.44 8.90 0.28
C GLN A 97 1.72 9.90 -0.62
N THR A 98 1.71 9.63 -1.92
CA THR A 98 0.97 10.47 -2.89
C THR A 98 -0.48 10.64 -2.44
N PRO A 99 -0.97 11.89 -2.26
CA PRO A 99 -2.35 12.15 -1.88
C PRO A 99 -3.32 11.44 -2.83
N ALA A 100 -4.37 10.84 -2.28
CA ALA A 100 -5.35 10.01 -3.00
C ALA A 100 -4.72 8.87 -3.85
N GLY A 101 -3.51 8.47 -3.54
CA GLY A 101 -2.89 7.26 -4.08
C GLY A 101 -3.83 6.07 -3.90
N GLY A 102 -3.92 5.19 -4.89
CA GLY A 102 -4.75 3.99 -4.81
C GLY A 102 -4.26 3.08 -3.69
N CYS A 103 -5.17 2.45 -2.97
CA CYS A 103 -4.80 1.31 -2.16
C CYS A 103 -4.39 0.17 -3.10
N LEU A 104 -3.26 -0.49 -2.85
CA LEU A 104 -2.80 -1.65 -3.63
C LEU A 104 -3.89 -2.71 -3.78
N LEU A 105 -4.76 -2.86 -2.77
CA LEU A 105 -5.93 -3.74 -2.82
C LEU A 105 -6.99 -3.33 -3.85
N THR A 106 -6.86 -2.20 -4.52
CA THR A 106 -7.71 -1.80 -5.65
C THR A 106 -7.10 -2.17 -7.00
N GLU A 107 -5.85 -2.63 -7.02
CA GLU A 107 -5.14 -3.08 -8.22
C GLU A 107 -5.35 -4.58 -8.44
N LYS A 108 -5.99 -4.94 -9.55
CA LYS A 108 -6.31 -6.34 -9.87
C LYS A 108 -5.07 -7.24 -9.83
N GLY A 109 -3.96 -6.80 -10.42
CA GLY A 109 -2.72 -7.56 -10.46
C GLY A 109 -2.11 -7.78 -9.07
N PHE A 110 -2.16 -6.77 -8.20
CA PHE A 110 -1.71 -6.93 -6.81
C PHE A 110 -2.61 -7.91 -6.03
N CYS A 111 -3.94 -7.78 -6.18
CA CYS A 111 -4.89 -8.69 -5.52
C CYS A 111 -4.68 -10.15 -5.95
N GLN A 112 -4.41 -10.40 -7.23
CA GLN A 112 -4.11 -11.75 -7.72
C GLN A 112 -2.83 -12.31 -7.08
N ARG A 113 -1.76 -11.52 -7.00
CA ARG A 113 -0.51 -11.93 -6.34
C ARG A 113 -0.68 -12.16 -4.84
N LEU A 114 -1.51 -11.34 -4.19
CA LEU A 114 -1.84 -11.47 -2.76
C LEU A 114 -2.66 -12.73 -2.49
N SER A 115 -3.68 -13.02 -3.32
CA SER A 115 -4.46 -14.25 -3.20
C SER A 115 -3.55 -15.46 -3.36
N ASP A 116 -2.72 -15.50 -4.43
CA ASP A 116 -1.74 -16.56 -4.64
C ASP A 116 -0.80 -16.77 -3.45
N LEU A 117 -0.35 -15.68 -2.79
CA LEU A 117 0.48 -15.79 -1.59
C LEU A 117 -0.28 -16.43 -0.42
N ILE A 118 -1.48 -15.95 -0.14
CA ILE A 118 -2.32 -16.44 0.97
C ILE A 118 -2.68 -17.92 0.77
N ASP A 119 -3.02 -18.30 -0.47
CA ASP A 119 -3.47 -19.66 -0.79
C ASP A 119 -2.32 -20.69 -0.72
N ASN A 120 -1.07 -20.28 -1.03
CA ASN A 120 0.06 -21.20 -1.16
C ASN A 120 1.13 -21.05 -0.06
N LYS A 121 1.07 -20.02 0.79
CA LYS A 121 2.06 -19.77 1.85
C LYS A 121 1.39 -19.22 3.11
N PRO A 122 0.76 -20.09 3.94
CA PRO A 122 0.05 -19.67 5.15
C PRO A 122 0.95 -19.01 6.21
N ASP A 123 2.25 -19.31 6.21
CA ASP A 123 3.30 -18.79 7.08
C ASP A 123 4.06 -17.60 6.50
N ALA A 124 3.47 -16.91 5.49
CA ALA A 124 4.08 -15.78 4.84
C ALA A 124 4.50 -14.69 5.83
N CYS A 125 5.75 -14.25 5.74
CA CYS A 125 6.33 -13.21 6.57
C CYS A 125 6.21 -11.82 5.90
N LYS A 126 6.62 -10.77 6.62
CA LYS A 126 6.58 -9.39 6.12
C LYS A 126 7.25 -9.22 4.75
N ASP A 127 8.39 -9.88 4.53
CA ASP A 127 9.17 -9.74 3.30
C ASP A 127 8.46 -10.37 2.10
N ASP A 128 7.67 -11.42 2.30
CA ASP A 128 6.81 -12.00 1.26
C ASP A 128 5.76 -11.00 0.78
N TYR A 129 5.14 -10.26 1.70
CA TYR A 129 4.17 -9.20 1.34
C TYR A 129 4.83 -8.00 0.67
N LEU A 130 6.03 -7.61 1.07
CA LEU A 130 6.80 -6.55 0.42
C LEU A 130 7.18 -6.94 -1.01
N LEU A 131 7.56 -8.20 -1.22
CA LEU A 131 7.91 -8.74 -2.52
C LEU A 131 6.76 -8.68 -3.54
N LEU A 132 5.48 -8.71 -3.08
CA LEU A 132 4.30 -8.60 -3.97
C LEU A 132 4.27 -7.30 -4.79
N GLN A 133 4.96 -6.26 -4.35
CA GLN A 133 5.00 -4.95 -5.03
C GLN A 133 6.07 -4.90 -6.12
N LEU A 134 7.02 -5.83 -6.11
CA LEU A 134 8.19 -5.85 -6.96
C LEU A 134 8.07 -6.95 -8.02
N GLY A 135 8.73 -6.75 -9.15
CA GLY A 135 8.95 -7.78 -10.15
C GLY A 135 7.69 -8.32 -10.87
N ARG A 136 7.96 -9.34 -11.66
CA ARG A 136 6.97 -10.18 -12.36
C ARG A 136 6.91 -11.53 -11.68
N HIS A 137 5.71 -11.96 -11.32
CA HIS A 137 5.47 -13.16 -10.51
C HIS A 137 5.02 -14.33 -11.37
N PHE A 138 5.63 -15.48 -11.15
CA PHE A 138 5.32 -16.74 -11.85
C PHE A 138 5.14 -17.83 -10.80
N ARG A 139 3.96 -18.44 -10.74
CA ARG A 139 3.70 -19.64 -9.95
C ARG A 139 4.04 -20.85 -10.80
N ILE A 140 5.05 -21.64 -10.39
CA ILE A 140 5.48 -22.87 -11.08
C ILE A 140 4.71 -24.07 -10.54
N SER A 141 4.60 -24.15 -9.22
CA SER A 141 3.87 -25.22 -8.50
C SER A 141 3.27 -24.64 -7.21
N SER A 142 2.56 -25.47 -6.44
CA SER A 142 2.02 -25.06 -5.14
C SER A 142 3.10 -24.56 -4.17
N ASP A 143 4.30 -25.11 -4.25
CA ASP A 143 5.44 -24.86 -3.36
C ASP A 143 6.57 -24.05 -4.00
N THR A 144 6.43 -23.62 -5.27
CA THR A 144 7.50 -22.91 -5.98
C THR A 144 6.98 -21.69 -6.73
N LYS A 145 7.54 -20.54 -6.44
CA LYS A 145 7.23 -19.26 -7.08
C LYS A 145 8.51 -18.54 -7.49
N VAL A 146 8.48 -17.93 -8.68
CA VAL A 146 9.59 -17.12 -9.21
C VAL A 146 9.14 -15.67 -9.32
N VAL A 147 9.98 -14.75 -8.87
CA VAL A 147 9.78 -13.31 -9.04
C VAL A 147 10.98 -12.74 -9.76
N VAL A 148 10.77 -12.16 -10.94
CA VAL A 148 11.84 -11.56 -11.77
C VAL A 148 11.71 -10.05 -11.72
N SER A 149 12.78 -9.32 -11.40
CA SER A 149 12.81 -7.86 -11.38
C SER A 149 12.51 -7.27 -12.77
N ARG A 150 12.00 -6.05 -12.80
CA ARG A 150 11.73 -5.30 -14.05
C ARG A 150 12.94 -4.47 -14.47
N ASP A 151 13.70 -3.97 -13.47
CA ASP A 151 14.84 -3.09 -13.63
C ASP A 151 15.83 -3.26 -12.49
N GLU A 152 16.92 -2.50 -12.54
CA GLU A 152 18.00 -2.53 -11.54
C GLU A 152 17.55 -2.04 -10.15
N SER A 153 16.68 -1.02 -10.10
CA SER A 153 16.15 -0.51 -8.83
C SER A 153 15.36 -1.56 -8.09
N GLU A 154 14.54 -2.34 -8.82
CA GLU A 154 13.83 -3.48 -8.24
C GLU A 154 14.76 -4.61 -7.84
N SER A 155 15.82 -4.89 -8.65
CA SER A 155 16.84 -5.89 -8.33
C SER A 155 17.50 -5.63 -6.98
N ILE A 156 17.89 -4.38 -6.72
CA ILE A 156 18.50 -3.96 -5.44
C ILE A 156 17.50 -4.16 -4.28
N LYS A 157 16.25 -3.75 -4.47
CA LYS A 157 15.21 -3.91 -3.44
C LYS A 157 14.89 -5.38 -3.17
N MET A 158 14.85 -6.20 -4.22
CA MET A 158 14.57 -7.64 -4.11
C MET A 158 15.71 -8.36 -3.39
N ALA A 159 16.97 -8.02 -3.65
CA ALA A 159 18.12 -8.65 -3.00
C ALA A 159 18.07 -8.56 -1.46
N VAL A 160 17.50 -7.49 -0.90
CA VAL A 160 17.30 -7.31 0.55
C VAL A 160 16.18 -8.19 1.11
N LEU A 161 15.24 -8.63 0.26
CA LEU A 161 14.08 -9.44 0.66
C LEU A 161 14.32 -10.95 0.52
N VAL A 162 15.55 -11.35 0.19
CA VAL A 162 15.93 -12.76 0.12
C VAL A 162 16.12 -13.30 1.54
N GLY A 163 15.11 -13.99 2.04
CA GLY A 163 15.17 -14.72 3.31
C GLY A 163 15.94 -16.03 3.18
N LYS A 164 16.10 -16.77 4.31
CA LYS A 164 16.86 -18.03 4.37
C LYS A 164 16.34 -19.15 3.45
N ASP A 165 15.06 -19.11 3.13
CA ASP A 165 14.36 -20.17 2.37
C ASP A 165 14.13 -19.79 0.89
N LYS A 166 14.81 -18.75 0.41
CA LYS A 166 14.69 -18.26 -0.97
C LYS A 166 16.05 -18.27 -1.66
N HIS A 167 16.04 -18.55 -2.96
CA HIS A 167 17.23 -18.51 -3.79
C HIS A 167 17.25 -17.22 -4.63
N LEU A 168 18.38 -16.50 -4.59
CA LEU A 168 18.62 -15.37 -5.48
C LEU A 168 19.35 -15.86 -6.73
N ILE A 169 18.82 -15.55 -7.91
CA ILE A 169 19.46 -15.80 -9.19
C ILE A 169 19.86 -14.45 -9.78
N SER A 170 21.12 -14.30 -10.15
CA SER A 170 21.66 -13.16 -10.88
C SER A 170 22.66 -13.65 -11.91
N SER A 171 22.89 -12.87 -12.97
CA SER A 171 23.94 -13.14 -13.95
C SER A 171 24.96 -12.02 -13.93
N PRO A 172 26.26 -12.33 -13.83
CA PRO A 172 27.31 -11.32 -13.93
C PRO A 172 27.35 -10.64 -15.31
N GLU A 173 26.90 -11.33 -16.35
CA GLU A 173 26.93 -10.84 -17.74
C GLU A 173 25.75 -9.90 -18.06
N ILE A 174 24.70 -9.90 -17.23
CA ILE A 174 23.47 -9.13 -17.47
C ILE A 174 23.16 -8.27 -16.26
N ALA A 175 23.71 -7.07 -16.27
CA ALA A 175 23.45 -6.11 -15.19
C ALA A 175 21.97 -5.76 -15.08
N GLY A 176 21.49 -5.66 -13.84
CA GLY A 176 20.21 -5.04 -13.51
C GLY A 176 18.99 -5.96 -13.58
N ILE A 177 19.15 -7.28 -13.75
CA ILE A 177 18.02 -8.24 -13.59
C ILE A 177 18.42 -9.32 -12.58
N THR A 178 17.52 -9.55 -11.62
CA THR A 178 17.61 -10.66 -10.67
C THR A 178 16.28 -11.39 -10.59
N ALA A 179 16.32 -12.64 -10.15
CA ALA A 179 15.13 -13.37 -9.77
C ALA A 179 15.24 -13.93 -8.35
N ILE A 180 14.12 -13.98 -7.66
CA ILE A 180 13.96 -14.73 -6.40
C ILE A 180 13.14 -15.96 -6.68
N VAL A 181 13.63 -17.12 -6.27
CA VAL A 181 12.88 -18.38 -6.25
C VAL A 181 12.53 -18.70 -4.82
N ASP A 182 11.24 -18.68 -4.52
CA ASP A 182 10.66 -19.12 -3.25
C ASP A 182 10.22 -20.58 -3.43
N GLY A 183 10.90 -21.50 -2.72
CA GLY A 183 10.75 -22.94 -2.89
C GLY A 183 11.90 -23.60 -3.65
N LYS A 184 11.63 -24.71 -4.33
CA LYS A 184 12.70 -25.52 -4.98
C LYS A 184 13.21 -24.87 -6.26
N LEU A 185 14.52 -24.67 -6.31
CA LEU A 185 15.20 -24.27 -7.55
C LEU A 185 15.15 -25.44 -8.56
N ASN A 186 14.60 -25.18 -9.76
CA ASN A 186 14.49 -26.14 -10.84
C ASN A 186 14.80 -25.51 -12.21
N ASN A 187 14.88 -26.33 -13.25
CA ASN A 187 15.21 -25.86 -14.60
C ASN A 187 14.21 -24.85 -15.13
N LEU A 188 12.92 -25.00 -14.84
CA LEU A 188 11.90 -24.06 -15.31
C LEU A 188 12.08 -22.66 -14.67
N ALA A 189 12.51 -22.60 -13.41
CA ALA A 189 12.84 -21.32 -12.76
C ALA A 189 14.02 -20.62 -13.46
N LEU A 190 15.03 -21.38 -13.85
CA LEU A 190 16.19 -20.87 -14.61
C LEU A 190 15.80 -20.43 -16.03
N GLU A 191 14.95 -21.17 -16.71
CA GLU A 191 14.44 -20.82 -18.05
C GLU A 191 13.62 -19.52 -18.00
N ILE A 192 12.74 -19.35 -16.98
CA ILE A 192 12.00 -18.10 -16.77
C ILE A 192 12.98 -16.94 -16.60
N PHE A 193 13.98 -17.07 -15.72
CA PHE A 193 14.98 -16.03 -15.53
C PHE A 193 15.72 -15.73 -16.84
N ALA A 194 16.24 -16.74 -17.54
CA ALA A 194 16.96 -16.59 -18.78
C ALA A 194 16.15 -15.89 -19.89
N SER A 195 14.84 -16.15 -19.96
CA SER A 195 13.95 -15.51 -20.94
C SER A 195 13.81 -14.01 -20.77
N TYR A 196 13.99 -13.49 -19.54
CA TYR A 196 13.98 -12.06 -19.26
C TYR A 196 15.38 -11.44 -19.32
N ALA A 197 16.40 -12.21 -19.02
CA ALA A 197 17.79 -11.81 -19.12
C ALA A 197 18.21 -11.58 -20.58
N SER A 198 17.86 -12.49 -21.48
CA SER A 198 18.20 -12.39 -22.91
C SER A 198 17.49 -11.25 -23.65
N LYS A 199 16.29 -10.83 -23.24
CA LYS A 199 15.58 -9.72 -23.87
C LYS A 199 16.26 -8.36 -23.67
N LYS A 200 17.02 -8.16 -22.59
CA LYS A 200 17.74 -6.92 -22.32
C LYS A 200 19.01 -6.76 -23.15
N THR A 201 19.55 -7.87 -23.66
CA THR A 201 20.75 -7.88 -24.52
C THR A 201 20.44 -7.42 -25.96
N ILE A 202 19.15 -7.36 -26.35
CA ILE A 202 18.70 -7.01 -27.71
C ILE A 202 18.31 -5.53 -27.83
N GLU A 203 18.16 -4.81 -26.73
CA GLU A 203 17.74 -3.39 -26.70
C GLU A 203 18.92 -2.40 -26.49
N VAL A 204 20.16 -2.80 -26.78
CA VAL A 204 21.36 -1.92 -26.72
C VAL A 204 21.90 -1.69 -28.12
#